data_f78217308c24dd5400a57547a92aafe9
#
_entry.id   f78217308c24dd5400a57547a92aafe9
#
_cell.length_a   1.000
_cell.length_b   1.000
_cell.length_c   1.000
_cell.angle_alpha   90.00
_cell.angle_beta   90.00
_cell.angle_gamma   90.00
#
_symmetry.space_group_name_H-M   'P 1'
#
loop_
_entity.id
_entity.type
_entity.pdbx_description
1 polymer ?
#
loop_
_entity_poly.entity_id
_entity_poly.type
_entity_poly.pdbx_seq_one_letter_code
_entity_poly.pdbx_strand_id
1 'polypeptide(L)'
;MAEGRVHLTTFIEGVLVHGQQIPFVLLVPSPHSPHRGLLMPAQIPWSPGFLPTALLSAQIEAAWGMPFRFVDNSVLPVVFDERTSRLPTPWLLRLEGLEGQQRLYLSHLLRTKAPDDFLPPPPPGGQWFTDKGLISADLLPGVRRLCQSALQAVAEG
;
A
#
# COMPACT_ATOMS: atom_id res chain seq x y z
N MET A 1 9.46 27.92 -19.53
CA MET A 1 8.89 28.17 -18.20
C MET A 1 8.56 26.87 -17.52
N ALA A 2 8.91 26.78 -16.28
CA ALA A 2 8.58 25.61 -15.51
C ALA A 2 7.14 25.62 -15.00
N GLU A 3 6.43 26.73 -15.19
CA GLU A 3 5.04 26.84 -14.80
C GLU A 3 4.20 25.80 -15.52
N GLY A 4 3.34 25.14 -14.77
CA GLY A 4 2.51 24.08 -15.31
C GLY A 4 3.16 22.70 -15.35
N ARG A 5 4.44 22.60 -15.05
CA ARG A 5 5.06 21.28 -14.90
C ARG A 5 4.58 20.65 -13.60
N VAL A 6 4.09 19.40 -13.71
CA VAL A 6 3.70 18.63 -12.55
C VAL A 6 4.72 17.53 -12.37
N HIS A 7 5.28 17.44 -11.18
CA HIS A 7 6.21 16.37 -10.85
C HIS A 7 5.42 15.13 -10.47
N LEU A 8 5.71 14.03 -11.14
CA LEU A 8 5.12 12.74 -10.81
C LEU A 8 6.09 11.97 -9.93
N THR A 9 5.65 11.65 -8.72
CA THR A 9 6.38 10.79 -7.80
C THR A 9 5.64 9.47 -7.70
N THR A 10 6.36 8.36 -7.75
CA THR A 10 5.77 7.04 -7.71
C THR A 10 6.12 6.35 -6.41
N PHE A 11 5.11 5.74 -5.79
CA PHE A 11 5.25 4.94 -4.58
C PHE A 11 4.68 3.55 -4.82
N ILE A 12 5.27 2.57 -4.16
CA ILE A 12 4.64 1.28 -4.00
C ILE A 12 3.93 1.27 -2.65
N GLU A 13 2.68 0.86 -2.67
CA GLU A 13 1.80 0.91 -1.51
C GLU A 13 1.29 -0.49 -1.21
N GLY A 14 1.39 -0.90 0.05
CA GLY A 14 0.91 -2.21 0.47
C GLY A 14 -0.32 -2.08 1.36
N VAL A 15 -1.45 -2.64 0.90
CA VAL A 15 -2.67 -2.70 1.68
C VAL A 15 -2.73 -4.09 2.30
N LEU A 16 -2.40 -4.18 3.58
CA LEU A 16 -2.29 -5.45 4.30
C LEU A 16 -3.61 -5.76 4.99
N VAL A 17 -4.18 -6.91 4.66
CA VAL A 17 -5.43 -7.39 5.24
C VAL A 17 -5.17 -8.65 6.05
N HIS A 18 -5.88 -8.78 7.18
CA HIS A 18 -5.84 -9.96 8.03
C HIS A 18 -7.25 -10.47 8.25
N GLY A 19 -7.41 -11.80 8.19
CA GLY A 19 -8.68 -12.45 8.44
C GLY A 19 -9.58 -12.50 7.20
N GLN A 20 -10.57 -13.37 7.24
CA GLN A 20 -11.48 -13.57 6.12
C GLN A 20 -12.93 -13.30 6.49
N GLN A 21 -13.42 -13.83 7.63
CA GLN A 21 -14.81 -13.60 8.04
C GLN A 21 -15.01 -12.16 8.50
N ILE A 22 -14.11 -11.67 9.35
CA ILE A 22 -14.09 -10.27 9.77
C ILE A 22 -12.69 -9.75 9.40
N PRO A 23 -12.53 -9.20 8.18
CA PRO A 23 -11.21 -8.74 7.76
C PRO A 23 -10.86 -7.41 8.41
N PHE A 24 -9.56 -7.26 8.70
CA PHE A 24 -8.96 -6.04 9.21
C PHE A 24 -7.94 -5.53 8.21
N VAL A 25 -7.81 -4.22 8.10
CA VAL A 25 -6.76 -3.60 7.30
C VAL A 25 -5.82 -2.83 8.21
N LEU A 26 -4.52 -2.93 7.93
CA LEU A 26 -3.49 -2.26 8.72
C LEU A 26 -3.15 -0.91 8.12
N LEU A 27 -3.22 0.14 8.94
CA LEU A 27 -2.73 1.46 8.58
C LEU A 27 -1.63 1.87 9.55
N VAL A 28 -0.63 2.56 9.02
CA VAL A 28 0.55 2.99 9.79
C VAL A 28 0.77 4.48 9.55
N PRO A 29 1.43 5.19 10.49
CA PRO A 29 1.73 6.60 10.26
C PRO A 29 2.65 6.76 9.06
N SER A 30 2.29 7.66 8.15
CA SER A 30 3.12 7.94 6.98
C SER A 30 4.39 8.70 7.41
N PRO A 31 5.58 8.27 6.96
CA PRO A 31 6.80 9.04 7.18
C PRO A 31 7.04 10.11 6.13
N HIS A 32 6.17 10.23 5.12
CA HIS A 32 6.39 11.08 3.95
C HIS A 32 5.52 12.33 3.97
N SER A 33 6.14 13.50 3.80
CA SER A 33 5.41 14.77 3.62
C SER A 33 4.63 14.73 2.30
N PRO A 34 3.47 15.37 2.18
CA PRO A 34 2.81 16.22 3.19
C PRO A 34 1.94 15.44 4.18
N HIS A 35 1.87 14.12 4.10
CA HIS A 35 0.97 13.31 4.91
C HIS A 35 1.63 12.72 6.16
N ARG A 36 2.78 13.27 6.55
CA ARG A 36 3.54 12.75 7.69
C ARG A 36 2.66 12.66 8.95
N GLY A 37 2.64 11.48 9.54
CA GLY A 37 1.87 11.22 10.75
C GLY A 37 0.43 10.78 10.51
N LEU A 38 -0.11 10.96 9.32
CA LEU A 38 -1.44 10.46 8.99
C LEU A 38 -1.39 8.95 8.78
N LEU A 39 -2.47 8.26 9.17
CA LEU A 39 -2.56 6.82 8.99
C LEU A 39 -2.79 6.48 7.52
N MET A 40 -1.93 5.66 6.97
CA MET A 40 -1.93 5.28 5.56
C MET A 40 -1.43 3.85 5.42
N PRO A 41 -1.67 3.18 4.29
CA PRO A 41 -0.97 1.94 4.00
C PRO A 41 0.54 2.16 3.96
N ALA A 42 1.32 1.10 4.15
CA ALA A 42 2.77 1.19 4.03
C ALA A 42 3.14 1.63 2.62
N GLN A 43 4.07 2.57 2.52
CA GLN A 43 4.46 3.19 1.25
C GLN A 43 5.97 3.26 1.14
N ILE A 44 6.47 2.93 -0.04
CA ILE A 44 7.91 2.98 -0.34
C ILE A 44 8.09 3.76 -1.64
N PRO A 45 8.94 4.80 -1.65
CA PRO A 45 9.26 5.49 -2.91
C PRO A 45 9.86 4.49 -3.90
N TRP A 46 9.47 4.59 -5.15
CA TRP A 46 9.90 3.66 -6.17
C TRP A 46 10.46 4.39 -7.40
N SER A 47 11.54 3.83 -7.94
CA SER A 47 12.10 4.25 -9.22
C SER A 47 12.36 3.02 -10.07
N PRO A 48 12.04 3.06 -11.37
CA PRO A 48 12.22 1.91 -12.25
C PRO A 48 13.65 1.38 -12.22
N GLY A 49 13.79 0.07 -12.16
CA GLY A 49 15.08 -0.61 -12.23
C GLY A 49 15.86 -0.72 -10.93
N PHE A 50 15.34 -0.16 -9.83
CA PHE A 50 16.10 -0.11 -8.58
C PHE A 50 15.61 -1.06 -7.50
N LEU A 51 14.39 -1.60 -7.61
CA LEU A 51 13.83 -2.45 -6.57
C LEU A 51 13.36 -3.78 -7.14
N PRO A 52 14.19 -4.82 -7.06
CA PRO A 52 13.72 -6.17 -7.37
C PRO A 52 12.57 -6.59 -6.45
N THR A 53 11.71 -7.46 -6.96
CA THR A 53 10.53 -7.94 -6.23
C THR A 53 10.88 -8.46 -4.83
N ALA A 54 11.95 -9.25 -4.74
CA ALA A 54 12.37 -9.81 -3.44
C ALA A 54 12.80 -8.73 -2.45
N LEU A 55 13.52 -7.73 -2.92
CA LEU A 55 13.95 -6.62 -2.06
C LEU A 55 12.76 -5.78 -1.61
N LEU A 56 11.81 -5.55 -2.50
CA LEU A 56 10.59 -4.84 -2.16
C LEU A 56 9.80 -5.56 -1.08
N SER A 57 9.62 -6.87 -1.23
CA SER A 57 8.93 -7.68 -0.23
C SER A 57 9.64 -7.61 1.11
N ALA A 58 10.96 -7.73 1.12
CA ALA A 58 11.74 -7.67 2.35
C ALA A 58 11.61 -6.32 3.06
N GLN A 59 11.60 -5.23 2.31
CA GLN A 59 11.44 -3.89 2.90
C GLN A 59 10.06 -3.70 3.51
N ILE A 60 9.01 -4.18 2.85
CA ILE A 60 7.65 -4.08 3.38
C ILE A 60 7.51 -4.94 4.64
N GLU A 61 8.02 -6.18 4.63
CA GLU A 61 7.98 -7.03 5.82
C GLU A 61 8.71 -6.36 7.00
N ALA A 62 9.86 -5.77 6.73
CA ALA A 62 10.62 -5.08 7.79
C ALA A 62 9.83 -3.89 8.36
N ALA A 63 9.12 -3.15 7.52
CA ALA A 63 8.33 -2.01 7.97
C ALA A 63 7.16 -2.43 8.86
N TRP A 64 6.54 -3.55 8.56
CA TRP A 64 5.40 -4.05 9.35
C TRP A 64 5.80 -4.96 10.49
N GLY A 65 6.97 -5.59 10.41
CA GLY A 65 7.40 -6.57 11.42
C GLY A 65 6.65 -7.88 11.37
N MET A 66 5.96 -8.18 10.26
CA MET A 66 5.22 -9.43 10.13
C MET A 66 5.25 -9.93 8.69
N PRO A 67 5.23 -11.26 8.49
CA PRO A 67 5.22 -11.82 7.14
C PRO A 67 3.86 -11.70 6.47
N PHE A 68 3.88 -11.59 5.15
CA PHE A 68 2.69 -11.48 4.33
C PHE A 68 2.91 -12.17 2.99
N ARG A 69 1.82 -12.30 2.23
CA ARG A 69 1.85 -12.78 0.85
C ARG A 69 1.08 -11.84 -0.04
N PHE A 70 1.48 -11.75 -1.30
CA PHE A 70 0.70 -11.04 -2.31
C PHE A 70 -0.53 -11.87 -2.67
N VAL A 71 -1.68 -11.22 -2.76
CA VAL A 71 -2.91 -11.89 -3.19
C VAL A 71 -2.79 -12.31 -4.66
N ASP A 72 -2.20 -11.45 -5.48
CA ASP A 72 -1.86 -11.77 -6.87
C ASP A 72 -0.35 -11.97 -6.98
N ASN A 73 0.07 -13.17 -7.36
CA ASN A 73 1.48 -13.53 -7.49
C ASN A 73 2.06 -13.21 -8.87
N SER A 74 1.27 -12.65 -9.78
CA SER A 74 1.77 -12.32 -11.11
C SER A 74 2.78 -11.19 -11.06
N VAL A 75 3.61 -11.11 -12.09
CA VAL A 75 4.68 -10.12 -12.21
C VAL A 75 4.46 -9.34 -13.48
N LEU A 76 4.71 -8.05 -13.39
CA LEU A 76 4.57 -7.12 -14.50
C LEU A 76 5.96 -6.66 -14.94
N PRO A 77 6.33 -6.83 -16.21
CA PRO A 77 7.57 -6.24 -16.71
C PRO A 77 7.41 -4.72 -16.86
N VAL A 78 8.39 -3.99 -16.39
CA VAL A 78 8.44 -2.54 -16.56
C VAL A 78 9.73 -2.21 -17.30
N VAL A 79 9.57 -1.58 -18.46
CA VAL A 79 10.71 -1.18 -19.29
C VAL A 79 10.96 0.30 -19.04
N PHE A 80 12.18 0.63 -18.66
CA PHE A 80 12.62 1.99 -18.49
C PHE A 80 13.92 2.16 -19.27
N ASP A 81 13.86 2.90 -20.35
CA ASP A 81 14.95 3.02 -21.31
C ASP A 81 15.40 1.64 -21.78
N GLU A 82 16.65 1.24 -21.53
CA GLU A 82 17.19 -0.05 -21.93
C GLU A 82 17.06 -1.11 -20.85
N ARG A 83 16.44 -0.79 -19.72
CA ARG A 83 16.34 -1.71 -18.59
C ARG A 83 14.95 -2.29 -18.49
N THR A 84 14.87 -3.53 -18.06
CA THR A 84 13.62 -4.19 -17.75
C THR A 84 13.68 -4.64 -16.29
N SER A 85 12.69 -4.23 -15.52
CA SER A 85 12.50 -4.68 -14.15
C SER A 85 11.23 -5.48 -14.05
N ARG A 86 11.13 -6.34 -13.05
CA ARG A 86 9.92 -7.10 -12.77
C ARG A 86 9.34 -6.64 -11.44
N LEU A 87 8.07 -6.28 -11.46
CA LEU A 87 7.35 -5.86 -10.26
C LEU A 87 6.16 -6.77 -10.04
N PRO A 88 5.74 -6.98 -8.80
CA PRO A 88 4.44 -7.60 -8.55
C PRO A 88 3.36 -6.79 -9.25
N THR A 89 2.38 -7.47 -9.82
CA THR A 89 1.25 -6.79 -10.47
C THR A 89 0.46 -6.03 -9.44
N PRO A 90 0.28 -4.71 -9.60
CA PRO A 90 -0.54 -3.96 -8.65
C PRO A 90 -2.00 -4.37 -8.76
N TRP A 91 -2.68 -4.38 -7.61
CA TRP A 91 -4.11 -4.62 -7.53
C TRP A 91 -4.90 -3.46 -8.12
N LEU A 92 -4.45 -2.23 -7.84
CA LEU A 92 -5.01 -1.03 -8.45
C LEU A 92 -3.96 0.08 -8.47
N LEU A 93 -4.26 1.11 -9.25
CA LEU A 93 -3.47 2.33 -9.29
C LEU A 93 -4.25 3.45 -8.61
N ARG A 94 -3.57 4.22 -7.79
CA ARG A 94 -4.17 5.37 -7.13
C ARG A 94 -3.39 6.61 -7.48
N LEU A 95 -4.08 7.63 -7.94
CA LEU A 95 -3.48 8.93 -8.24
C LEU A 95 -3.93 9.94 -7.20
N GLU A 96 -3.00 10.76 -6.75
CA GLU A 96 -3.28 11.82 -5.81
C GLU A 96 -2.72 13.13 -6.36
N GLY A 97 -3.59 14.12 -6.52
CA GLY A 97 -3.19 15.46 -6.91
C GLY A 97 -2.81 16.27 -5.68
N LEU A 98 -1.60 16.81 -5.70
CA LEU A 98 -1.11 17.74 -4.69
C LEU A 98 -0.68 19.00 -5.39
N GLU A 99 -0.63 20.11 -4.66
CA GLU A 99 -0.18 21.37 -5.24
C GLU A 99 1.24 21.22 -5.80
N GLY A 100 1.39 21.45 -7.12
CA GLY A 100 2.66 21.37 -7.80
C GLY A 100 3.21 19.97 -8.04
N GLN A 101 2.47 18.90 -7.64
CA GLN A 101 2.92 17.54 -7.88
C GLN A 101 1.75 16.58 -7.95
N GLN A 102 2.01 15.42 -8.53
CA GLN A 102 1.09 14.29 -8.52
C GLN A 102 1.82 13.08 -7.98
N ARG A 103 1.08 12.23 -7.29
CA ARG A 103 1.61 10.95 -6.80
C ARG A 103 0.86 9.80 -7.43
N LEU A 104 1.61 8.85 -7.92
CA LEU A 104 1.09 7.58 -8.41
C LEU A 104 1.44 6.51 -7.38
N TYR A 105 0.42 5.83 -6.88
CA TYR A 105 0.61 4.71 -5.97
C TYR A 105 0.28 3.42 -6.70
N LEU A 106 1.27 2.52 -6.78
CA LEU A 106 1.06 1.16 -7.26
C LEU A 106 0.62 0.35 -6.04
N SER A 107 -0.68 0.17 -5.90
CA SER A 107 -1.24 -0.44 -4.70
C SER A 107 -1.33 -1.95 -4.85
N HIS A 108 -0.76 -2.66 -3.89
CA HIS A 108 -0.78 -4.11 -3.84
C HIS A 108 -1.67 -4.58 -2.70
N LEU A 109 -2.48 -5.60 -2.98
CA LEU A 109 -3.30 -6.23 -1.96
C LEU A 109 -2.51 -7.39 -1.36
N LEU A 110 -2.32 -7.34 -0.05
CA LEU A 110 -1.48 -8.27 0.67
C LEU A 110 -2.27 -8.89 1.82
N ARG A 111 -1.95 -10.12 2.16
CA ARG A 111 -2.56 -10.81 3.30
C ARG A 111 -1.49 -11.29 4.26
N THR A 112 -1.80 -11.22 5.56
CA THR A 112 -0.92 -11.79 6.58
C THR A 112 -0.84 -13.31 6.42
N LYS A 113 0.27 -13.89 6.87
CA LYS A 113 0.43 -15.34 6.97
C LYS A 113 -0.02 -15.88 8.32
N ALA A 114 -0.48 -15.00 9.20
CA ALA A 114 -0.97 -15.42 10.52
C ALA A 114 -2.33 -16.13 10.43
N PRO A 115 -2.64 -17.03 11.36
CA PRO A 115 -3.97 -17.66 11.42
C PRO A 115 -5.07 -16.63 11.59
N ASP A 116 -6.27 -16.93 11.06
CA ASP A 116 -7.40 -16.01 11.10
C ASP A 116 -7.83 -15.66 12.52
N ASP A 117 -7.65 -16.56 13.47
CA ASP A 117 -8.04 -16.34 14.86
C ASP A 117 -7.00 -15.57 15.68
N PHE A 118 -5.89 -15.19 15.06
CA PHE A 118 -4.84 -14.43 15.73
C PHE A 118 -4.55 -13.14 14.97
N LEU A 119 -4.95 -12.02 15.53
CA LEU A 119 -4.64 -10.71 14.96
C LEU A 119 -3.23 -10.30 15.37
N PRO A 120 -2.27 -10.20 14.42
CA PRO A 120 -0.91 -9.82 14.78
C PRO A 120 -0.86 -8.43 15.41
N PRO A 121 0.03 -8.18 16.37
CA PRO A 121 0.17 -6.83 16.91
C PRO A 121 0.65 -5.89 15.81
N PRO A 122 0.06 -4.67 15.71
CA PRO A 122 0.52 -3.72 14.69
C PRO A 122 1.89 -3.15 15.05
N PRO A 123 2.63 -2.64 14.06
CA PRO A 123 3.87 -1.92 14.35
C PRO A 123 3.58 -0.64 15.14
N PRO A 124 4.61 0.00 15.74
CA PRO A 124 4.40 1.20 16.54
C PRO A 124 3.62 2.27 15.78
N GLY A 125 2.56 2.79 16.41
CA GLY A 125 1.68 3.79 15.82
C GLY A 125 0.67 3.23 14.82
N GLY A 126 0.80 1.97 14.42
CA GLY A 126 -0.14 1.33 13.50
C GLY A 126 -1.42 0.88 14.17
N GLN A 127 -2.46 0.71 13.39
CA GLN A 127 -3.77 0.27 13.88
C GLN A 127 -4.46 -0.61 12.84
N TRP A 128 -5.17 -1.62 13.34
CA TRP A 128 -6.04 -2.44 12.52
C TRP A 128 -7.45 -1.84 12.51
N PHE A 129 -8.05 -1.81 11.33
CA PHE A 129 -9.40 -1.26 11.15
C PHE A 129 -10.31 -2.29 10.51
N THR A 130 -11.51 -2.42 11.05
CA THR A 130 -12.62 -3.10 10.38
C THR A 130 -13.32 -2.11 9.45
N ASP A 131 -14.26 -2.59 8.66
CA ASP A 131 -15.06 -1.72 7.79
C ASP A 131 -15.77 -0.62 8.60
N LYS A 132 -16.33 -0.96 9.75
CA LYS A 132 -16.95 0.04 10.64
C LYS A 132 -15.93 1.03 11.17
N GLY A 133 -14.75 0.57 11.54
CA GLY A 133 -13.69 1.43 12.03
C GLY A 133 -13.25 2.45 11.00
N LEU A 134 -13.20 2.06 9.73
CA LEU A 134 -12.82 2.96 8.64
C LEU A 134 -13.80 4.12 8.47
N ILE A 135 -15.09 3.87 8.71
CA ILE A 135 -16.13 4.91 8.55
C ILE A 135 -15.92 6.02 9.58
N SER A 136 -15.58 5.67 10.81
CA SER A 136 -15.45 6.63 11.91
C SER A 136 -14.04 7.18 12.09
N ALA A 137 -13.03 6.63 11.42
CA ALA A 137 -11.66 7.07 11.57
C ALA A 137 -11.40 8.37 10.80
N ASP A 138 -10.47 9.16 11.30
CA ASP A 138 -10.02 10.37 10.62
C ASP A 138 -8.96 10.02 9.59
N LEU A 139 -9.42 9.72 8.37
CA LEU A 139 -8.56 9.28 7.28
C LEU A 139 -8.77 10.18 6.06
N LEU A 140 -7.75 10.27 5.23
CA LEU A 140 -7.90 10.88 3.91
C LEU A 140 -8.96 10.11 3.11
N PRO A 141 -9.85 10.81 2.38
CA PRO A 141 -10.91 10.13 1.63
C PRO A 141 -10.43 9.04 0.67
N GLY A 142 -9.30 9.28 0.00
CA GLY A 142 -8.72 8.28 -0.91
C GLY A 142 -8.21 7.04 -0.18
N VAL A 143 -7.64 7.21 1.00
CA VAL A 143 -7.18 6.09 1.84
C VAL A 143 -8.38 5.29 2.35
N ARG A 144 -9.42 5.96 2.82
CA ARG A 144 -10.63 5.27 3.29
C ARG A 144 -11.23 4.42 2.18
N ARG A 145 -11.38 5.00 0.99
CA ARG A 145 -11.94 4.29 -0.15
C ARG A 145 -11.10 3.09 -0.57
N LEU A 146 -9.79 3.26 -0.59
CA LEU A 146 -8.85 2.18 -0.91
C LEU A 146 -9.02 1.02 0.07
N CYS A 147 -9.04 1.31 1.36
CA CYS A 147 -9.17 0.28 2.40
C CYS A 147 -10.53 -0.41 2.37
N GLN A 148 -11.61 0.32 2.14
CA GLN A 148 -12.93 -0.27 1.98
C GLN A 148 -12.97 -1.23 0.79
N SER A 149 -12.36 -0.85 -0.32
CA SER A 149 -12.26 -1.71 -1.49
C SER A 149 -11.45 -2.97 -1.20
N ALA A 150 -10.37 -2.85 -0.42
CA ALA A 150 -9.54 -4.00 -0.06
C ALA A 150 -10.31 -4.99 0.82
N LEU A 151 -11.03 -4.50 1.82
CA LEU A 151 -11.83 -5.36 2.70
C LEU A 151 -12.93 -6.07 1.92
N GLN A 152 -13.57 -5.37 0.99
CA GLN A 152 -14.58 -5.97 0.14
C GLN A 152 -14.00 -7.04 -0.77
N ALA A 153 -12.86 -6.79 -1.38
CA ALA A 153 -12.20 -7.75 -2.26
C ALA A 153 -11.84 -9.04 -1.53
N VAL A 154 -11.36 -8.93 -0.29
CA VAL A 154 -11.02 -10.09 0.53
C VAL A 154 -12.27 -10.85 0.97
N ALA A 155 -13.35 -10.16 1.32
CA ALA A 155 -14.60 -10.79 1.73
C ALA A 155 -15.25 -11.56 0.58
N GLU A 156 -15.11 -11.09 -0.65
CA GLU A 156 -15.67 -11.74 -1.84
C GLU A 156 -14.79 -12.87 -2.37
N GLY A 157 -13.53 -12.82 -2.08
CA GLY A 157 -12.53 -13.79 -2.51
C GLY A 157 -12.41 -14.94 -1.56
#